data_8395d28ddaad16932ccbd6389c2eb0ba
#
_entry.id   8395d28ddaad16932ccbd6389c2eb0ba
#
_cell.length_a   1.000
_cell.length_b   1.000
_cell.length_c   1.000
_cell.angle_alpha   90.00
_cell.angle_beta   90.00
_cell.angle_gamma   90.00
#
_symmetry.space_group_name_H-M   'P 1'
#
loop_
_entity.id
_entity.type
_entity.pdbx_description
1 polymer ?
#
loop_
_entity_poly.entity_id
_entity_poly.type
_entity_poly.pdbx_seq_one_letter_code
_entity_poly.pdbx_strand_id
1 'polypeptide(L)'
;GFLTLIPLKFSLENTELEQKNQLTQECSSIYDLKVIALSRLMLANTLNNISVYWVADGKKLAQVALVHGGNDLVGTAFSEEVYRAAGKITNSSLMDLVNLVKEIKRKPAQRDTFFNILKTF
;
A
#
# COMPACT_ATOMS: atom_id res chain seq x y z
N GLY A 1 18.43 -6.01 9.55
CA GLY A 1 17.44 -5.01 9.94
C GLY A 1 16.22 -5.08 9.04
N PHE A 2 15.19 -4.31 9.34
CA PHE A 2 14.00 -4.20 8.50
C PHE A 2 14.30 -3.36 7.26
N LEU A 3 13.76 -3.76 6.11
CA LEU A 3 13.91 -3.04 4.84
C LEU A 3 12.79 -2.04 4.59
N THR A 4 11.58 -2.36 5.04
CA THR A 4 10.39 -1.55 4.85
C THR A 4 9.36 -1.81 5.94
N LEU A 5 8.49 -0.83 6.17
CA LEU A 5 7.23 -0.99 6.87
C LEU A 5 6.11 -1.08 5.83
N ILE A 6 5.23 -2.06 5.97
CA ILE A 6 4.04 -2.24 5.14
C ILE A 6 2.82 -2.24 6.07
N PRO A 7 2.14 -1.11 6.29
CA PRO A 7 0.88 -1.11 7.01
C PRO A 7 -0.16 -1.91 6.24
N LEU A 8 -0.81 -2.86 6.90
CA LEU A 8 -1.84 -3.68 6.29
C LEU A 8 -3.19 -3.33 6.90
N LYS A 9 -4.16 -3.07 6.03
CA LYS A 9 -5.55 -2.86 6.41
C LYS A 9 -6.21 -4.21 6.67
N PHE A 10 -6.94 -4.31 7.76
CA PHE A 10 -7.79 -5.46 8.03
C PHE A 10 -9.01 -5.41 7.11
N SER A 11 -9.30 -6.50 6.39
CA SER A 11 -10.53 -6.66 5.62
C SER A 11 -11.54 -7.41 6.45
N LEU A 12 -12.70 -6.79 6.67
CA LEU A 12 -13.76 -7.34 7.50
C LEU A 12 -14.61 -8.40 6.77
N GLU A 13 -14.73 -8.27 5.45
CA GLU A 13 -15.59 -9.11 4.61
C GLU A 13 -15.30 -10.61 4.78
N ASN A 14 -16.35 -11.39 5.02
CA ASN A 14 -16.31 -12.84 5.20
C ASN A 14 -15.49 -13.33 6.40
N THR A 15 -15.26 -12.49 7.40
CA THR A 15 -14.57 -12.88 8.64
C THR A 15 -15.54 -13.35 9.72
N GLU A 16 -15.03 -14.14 10.68
CA GLU A 16 -15.83 -14.51 11.87
C GLU A 16 -16.24 -13.28 12.70
N LEU A 17 -15.43 -12.23 12.71
CA LEU A 17 -15.73 -10.99 13.45
C LEU A 17 -16.94 -10.28 12.87
N GLU A 18 -17.08 -10.26 11.55
CA GLU A 18 -18.26 -9.76 10.86
C GLU A 18 -19.48 -10.63 11.17
N GLN A 19 -19.35 -11.94 11.00
CA GLN A 19 -20.45 -12.91 11.23
C GLN A 19 -20.98 -12.87 12.66
N LYS A 20 -20.13 -12.64 13.64
CA LYS A 20 -20.46 -12.52 15.07
C LYS A 20 -20.89 -11.11 15.46
N ASN A 21 -20.99 -10.16 14.54
CA ASN A 21 -21.27 -8.74 14.80
C ASN A 21 -20.34 -8.10 15.84
N GLN A 22 -19.11 -8.62 15.99
CA GLN A 22 -18.11 -8.07 16.91
C GLN A 22 -17.37 -6.87 16.31
N LEU A 23 -17.32 -6.80 14.99
CA LEU A 23 -16.80 -5.67 14.25
C LEU A 23 -17.71 -5.43 13.04
N THR A 24 -18.22 -4.21 12.92
CA THR A 24 -19.22 -3.85 11.89
C THR A 24 -18.69 -2.85 10.88
N GLN A 25 -17.47 -2.34 11.06
CA GLN A 25 -16.90 -1.33 10.21
C GLN A 25 -15.38 -1.48 10.09
N GLU A 26 -14.85 -1.38 8.87
CA GLU A 26 -13.41 -1.26 8.60
C GLU A 26 -12.87 0.12 9.00
N CYS A 27 -11.56 0.21 9.18
CA CYS A 27 -10.87 1.48 9.37
C CYS A 27 -11.10 2.41 8.18
N SER A 28 -11.29 3.70 8.46
CA SER A 28 -11.45 4.70 7.41
C SER A 28 -10.14 4.96 6.67
N SER A 29 -10.22 5.37 5.40
CA SER A 29 -9.06 5.74 4.59
C SER A 29 -8.25 6.90 5.20
N ILE A 30 -8.89 7.79 5.95
CA ILE A 30 -8.20 8.86 6.70
C ILE A 30 -7.30 8.26 7.79
N TYR A 31 -7.75 7.20 8.44
CA TYR A 31 -6.95 6.51 9.45
C TYR A 31 -5.73 5.85 8.82
N ASP A 32 -5.89 5.20 7.66
CA ASP A 32 -4.79 4.58 6.91
C ASP A 32 -3.73 5.63 6.54
N LEU A 33 -4.14 6.80 6.05
CA LEU A 33 -3.23 7.91 5.76
C LEU A 33 -2.51 8.45 7.00
N LYS A 34 -3.20 8.54 8.15
CA LYS A 34 -2.58 8.94 9.43
C LYS A 34 -1.52 7.95 9.87
N VAL A 35 -1.78 6.65 9.75
CA VAL A 35 -0.79 5.60 10.08
C VAL A 35 0.47 5.77 9.25
N ILE A 36 0.34 5.96 7.94
CA ILE A 36 1.47 6.16 7.03
C ILE A 36 2.26 7.44 7.39
N ALA A 37 1.55 8.56 7.61
CA ALA A 37 2.20 9.83 7.95
C ALA A 37 2.93 9.76 9.30
N LEU A 38 2.30 9.22 10.33
CA LEU A 38 2.93 9.01 11.64
C LEU A 38 4.13 8.07 11.55
N SER A 39 4.00 6.97 10.82
CA SER A 39 5.10 6.03 10.61
C SER A 39 6.29 6.72 9.96
N ARG A 40 6.06 7.58 8.96
CA ARG A 40 7.14 8.37 8.33
C ARG A 40 7.81 9.31 9.32
N LEU A 41 7.06 10.02 10.15
CA LEU A 41 7.62 10.93 11.14
C LEU A 41 8.43 10.20 12.22
N MET A 42 7.91 9.07 12.71
CA MET A 42 8.54 8.30 13.78
C MET A 42 9.77 7.51 13.30
N LEU A 43 9.74 6.99 12.08
CA LEU A 43 10.74 6.07 11.55
C LEU A 43 11.74 6.71 10.59
N ALA A 44 11.65 8.02 10.33
CA ALA A 44 12.41 8.71 9.28
C ALA A 44 13.94 8.49 9.38
N ASN A 45 14.48 8.32 10.59
CA ASN A 45 15.90 8.13 10.83
C ASN A 45 16.33 6.66 10.96
N THR A 46 15.37 5.73 10.98
CA THR A 46 15.66 4.33 11.24
C THR A 46 15.19 3.40 10.11
N LEU A 47 14.16 3.79 9.38
CA LEU A 47 13.58 3.01 8.29
C LEU A 47 13.22 3.90 7.11
N ASN A 48 13.95 3.72 6.00
CA ASN A 48 13.81 4.59 4.83
C ASN A 48 12.55 4.32 4.00
N ASN A 49 12.04 3.08 4.03
CA ASN A 49 10.97 2.66 3.15
C ASN A 49 9.66 2.43 3.92
N ILE A 50 8.59 3.03 3.41
CA ILE A 50 7.21 2.76 3.82
C ILE A 50 6.46 2.40 2.56
N SER A 51 6.09 1.12 2.45
CA SER A 51 5.40 0.58 1.29
C SER A 51 3.89 0.68 1.47
N VAL A 52 3.23 1.24 0.49
CA VAL A 52 1.78 1.35 0.44
C VAL A 52 1.20 0.11 -0.23
N TYR A 53 0.30 -0.57 0.46
CA TYR A 53 -0.33 -1.79 -0.04
C TYR A 53 -1.58 -1.46 -0.88
N TRP A 54 -1.36 -1.00 -2.11
CA TRP A 54 -2.40 -0.53 -3.03
C TRP A 54 -3.49 -1.58 -3.32
N VAL A 55 -3.21 -2.87 -3.16
CA VAL A 55 -4.18 -3.96 -3.37
C VAL A 55 -5.35 -3.86 -2.38
N ALA A 56 -5.07 -3.53 -1.12
CA ALA A 56 -6.08 -3.31 -0.10
C ALA A 56 -6.75 -1.94 -0.20
N ASP A 57 -5.93 -0.91 -0.41
CA ASP A 57 -6.33 0.49 -0.35
C ASP A 57 -6.98 0.99 -1.64
N GLY A 58 -6.68 0.34 -2.75
CA GLY A 58 -7.00 0.82 -4.10
C GLY A 58 -6.01 1.87 -4.60
N LYS A 59 -5.89 1.97 -5.93
CA LYS A 59 -4.90 2.83 -6.60
C LYS A 59 -4.99 4.31 -6.21
N LYS A 60 -6.20 4.85 -6.06
CA LYS A 60 -6.41 6.27 -5.73
C LYS A 60 -5.93 6.62 -4.32
N LEU A 61 -6.28 5.79 -3.33
CA LEU A 61 -5.81 6.00 -1.97
C LEU A 61 -4.31 5.79 -1.85
N ALA A 62 -3.77 4.79 -2.54
CA ALA A 62 -2.33 4.55 -2.59
C ALA A 62 -1.55 5.74 -3.17
N GLN A 63 -2.09 6.40 -4.20
CA GLN A 63 -1.50 7.62 -4.75
C GLN A 63 -1.44 8.76 -3.71
N VAL A 64 -2.53 8.96 -2.97
CA VAL A 64 -2.58 9.95 -1.88
C VAL A 64 -1.61 9.57 -0.75
N ALA A 65 -1.53 8.29 -0.40
CA ALA A 65 -0.64 7.77 0.62
C ALA A 65 0.85 8.00 0.30
N LEU A 66 1.23 7.92 -0.98
CA LEU A 66 2.58 8.31 -1.42
C LEU A 66 2.90 9.77 -1.10
N VAL A 67 1.93 10.68 -1.15
CA VAL A 67 2.13 12.09 -0.77
C VAL A 67 2.18 12.26 0.75
N HIS A 68 1.57 11.36 1.50
CA HIS A 68 1.51 11.41 2.97
C HIS A 68 2.67 10.70 3.68
N GLY A 69 3.70 10.26 2.95
CA GLY A 69 4.89 9.68 3.58
C GLY A 69 5.29 8.30 3.05
N GLY A 70 4.43 7.62 2.32
CA GLY A 70 4.80 6.43 1.55
C GLY A 70 5.80 6.78 0.44
N ASN A 71 6.70 5.87 0.13
CA ASN A 71 7.67 6.03 -0.95
C ASN A 71 7.84 4.78 -1.81
N ASP A 72 7.05 3.76 -1.57
CA ASP A 72 7.07 2.51 -2.30
C ASP A 72 5.66 1.96 -2.50
N LEU A 73 5.45 1.28 -3.62
CA LEU A 73 4.31 0.43 -3.89
C LEU A 73 4.81 -1.01 -3.94
N VAL A 74 4.13 -1.93 -3.30
CA VAL A 74 4.59 -3.33 -3.15
C VAL A 74 4.80 -4.08 -4.47
N GLY A 75 4.52 -3.45 -5.59
CA GLY A 75 4.70 -4.02 -6.94
C GLY A 75 3.39 -4.46 -7.58
N THR A 76 3.50 -5.14 -8.73
CA THR A 76 2.36 -5.74 -9.43
C THR A 76 1.99 -7.06 -8.76
N ALA A 77 0.89 -7.10 -8.01
CA ALA A 77 0.41 -8.32 -7.40
C ALA A 77 -0.24 -9.24 -8.44
N PHE A 78 0.32 -10.41 -8.66
CA PHE A 78 -0.23 -11.40 -9.60
C PHE A 78 -1.22 -12.38 -8.94
N SER A 79 -1.13 -12.58 -7.63
CA SER A 79 -1.95 -13.58 -6.93
C SER A 79 -2.14 -13.21 -5.47
N GLU A 80 -3.07 -12.30 -5.24
CA GLU A 80 -3.53 -11.95 -3.89
C GLU A 80 -4.83 -12.70 -3.60
N GLU A 81 -4.70 -13.89 -3.05
CA GLU A 81 -5.86 -14.77 -2.81
C GLU A 81 -6.83 -14.20 -1.77
N VAL A 82 -6.31 -13.56 -0.73
CA VAL A 82 -7.12 -12.99 0.36
C VAL A 82 -8.04 -11.88 -0.15
N TYR A 83 -7.50 -10.89 -0.86
CA TYR A 83 -8.29 -9.78 -1.39
C TYR A 83 -9.14 -10.18 -2.60
N ARG A 84 -8.72 -11.17 -3.37
CA ARG A 84 -9.52 -11.74 -4.46
C ARG A 84 -10.72 -12.50 -3.92
N ALA A 85 -10.56 -13.23 -2.82
CA ALA A 85 -11.67 -13.89 -2.11
C ALA A 85 -12.70 -12.88 -1.57
N ALA A 86 -12.23 -11.67 -1.21
CA ALA A 86 -13.06 -10.53 -0.82
C ALA A 86 -13.62 -9.73 -2.01
N GLY A 87 -13.50 -10.23 -3.26
CA GLY A 87 -14.08 -9.59 -4.46
C GLY A 87 -13.34 -8.34 -4.96
N LYS A 88 -12.16 -8.03 -4.44
CA LYS A 88 -11.38 -6.85 -4.85
C LYS A 88 -10.55 -7.13 -6.11
N ILE A 89 -10.46 -6.12 -7.01
CA ILE A 89 -9.61 -6.19 -8.20
C ILE A 89 -8.16 -6.03 -7.77
N THR A 90 -7.37 -7.10 -7.93
CA THR A 90 -5.97 -7.16 -7.47
C THR A 90 -4.95 -6.99 -8.59
N ASN A 91 -5.40 -6.79 -9.84
CA ASN A 91 -4.50 -6.70 -10.98
C ASN A 91 -4.17 -5.27 -11.36
N SER A 92 -2.88 -5.00 -11.56
CA SER A 92 -2.39 -3.75 -12.13
C SER A 92 -1.20 -4.03 -13.04
N SER A 93 -1.13 -3.34 -14.17
CA SER A 93 0.06 -3.36 -15.00
C SER A 93 1.18 -2.52 -14.38
N LEU A 94 2.42 -2.81 -14.74
CA LEU A 94 3.56 -1.97 -14.35
C LEU A 94 3.34 -0.51 -14.78
N MET A 95 2.82 -0.29 -15.99
CA MET A 95 2.60 1.06 -16.52
C MET A 95 1.51 1.82 -15.77
N ASP A 96 0.49 1.15 -15.25
CA ASP A 96 -0.51 1.79 -14.39
C ASP A 96 0.13 2.37 -13.13
N LEU A 97 0.99 1.60 -12.46
CA LEU A 97 1.70 2.05 -11.26
C LEU A 97 2.70 3.16 -11.58
N VAL A 98 3.41 3.06 -12.71
CA VAL A 98 4.31 4.11 -13.20
C VAL A 98 3.55 5.42 -13.42
N ASN A 99 2.42 5.37 -14.11
CA ASN A 99 1.60 6.55 -14.39
C ASN A 99 1.05 7.17 -13.09
N LEU A 100 0.58 6.34 -12.16
CA LEU A 100 0.11 6.77 -10.85
C LEU A 100 1.18 7.59 -10.10
N VAL A 101 2.45 7.17 -10.15
CA VAL A 101 3.55 7.91 -9.52
C VAL A 101 3.89 9.19 -10.29
N LYS A 102 3.85 9.17 -11.63
CA LYS A 102 4.10 10.37 -12.46
C LYS A 102 3.05 11.46 -12.26
N GLU A 103 1.77 11.11 -12.09
CA GLU A 103 0.69 12.07 -11.85
C GLU A 103 0.90 12.94 -10.61
N ILE A 104 1.55 12.41 -9.58
CA ILE A 104 1.95 13.18 -8.38
C ILE A 104 3.32 13.85 -8.52
N LYS A 105 3.84 13.97 -9.75
CA LYS A 105 5.12 14.62 -10.09
C LYS A 105 6.34 13.99 -9.39
N ARG A 106 6.30 12.70 -9.13
CA ARG A 106 7.43 11.92 -8.62
C ARG A 106 8.06 11.09 -9.74
N LYS A 107 9.34 10.76 -9.59
CA LYS A 107 10.08 9.90 -10.53
C LYS A 107 9.87 8.43 -10.14
N PRO A 108 9.16 7.62 -10.94
CA PRO A 108 9.00 6.22 -10.64
C PRO A 108 10.28 5.44 -10.92
N ALA A 109 10.55 4.47 -10.04
CA ALA A 109 11.63 3.53 -10.21
C ALA A 109 11.15 2.11 -9.91
N GLN A 110 11.64 1.15 -10.67
CA GLN A 110 11.49 -0.27 -10.38
C GLN A 110 12.64 -0.72 -9.50
N ARG A 111 12.34 -1.48 -8.47
CA ARG A 111 13.29 -2.03 -7.53
C ARG A 111 13.20 -3.55 -7.43
N ASP A 112 14.25 -4.18 -6.91
CA ASP A 112 14.21 -5.56 -6.44
C ASP A 112 13.68 -5.68 -5.00
N THR A 113 13.67 -6.89 -4.46
CA THR A 113 13.21 -7.17 -3.07
C THR A 113 14.13 -6.58 -2.00
N PHE A 114 15.36 -6.24 -2.34
CA PHE A 114 16.34 -5.61 -1.45
C PHE A 114 16.37 -4.08 -1.57
N PHE A 115 15.43 -3.49 -2.31
CA PHE A 115 15.32 -2.06 -2.58
C PHE A 115 16.45 -1.48 -3.46
N ASN A 116 17.18 -2.32 -4.21
CA ASN A 116 18.08 -1.83 -5.24
C ASN A 116 17.30 -1.34 -6.45
N ILE A 117 17.63 -0.17 -6.97
CA ILE A 117 16.98 0.39 -8.15
C ILE A 117 17.45 -0.36 -9.39
N LEU A 118 16.51 -0.97 -10.11
CA LEU A 118 16.77 -1.69 -11.36
C LEU A 118 16.57 -0.80 -12.58
N LYS A 119 15.57 0.08 -12.54
CA LYS A 119 15.17 0.94 -13.66
C LYS A 119 14.44 2.17 -13.19
N THR A 120 14.64 3.31 -13.84
CA THR A 120 13.85 4.54 -13.70
C THR A 120 13.01 4.79 -14.96
N PHE A 121 11.86 5.49 -14.81
CA PHE A 121 10.92 5.74 -15.91
C PHE A 121 10.70 7.22 -16.21
#